data_fcd962a9234a609720052d3084373cef
#
_entry.id   fcd962a9234a609720052d3084373cef
#
_cell.length_a   1.000
_cell.length_b   1.000
_cell.length_c   1.000
_cell.angle_alpha   90.00
_cell.angle_beta   90.00
_cell.angle_gamma   90.00
#
_symmetry.space_group_name_H-M   'P 1'
#
loop_
_entity.id
_entity.type
_entity.pdbx_description
1 polymer ?
#
loop_
_entity_poly.entity_id
_entity_poly.type
_entity_poly.pdbx_seq_one_letter_code
_entity_poly.pdbx_strand_id
1 'polypeptide(L)'
;MFARCPGDNIQRSTANPPGSATTFTWSSSNNAAATVSPSGLVTGVAAGTATISASANGKTGTSTVTVPASPPPPSSVVLIGAGDIAVCGSTGDDATSNILVATSGTVFTLGDNAYPDGSATNYANCYNGSWGRVKTRTRPTPGNHEYHTAGASGYFGYFGSAAGDPSKGYYSYDLGAWHIVVLNSNSACTTISCSATSAQVQWLKADLAASTKSCTLAYWHHPRFNSGAEHGNLTEVGPFWDALYAARAEIVLNGHEHVYERFAPQTPNAVADPNGIRQFTVGTGGAALYSFSSTIRPNSERRNNTSMGVLKLTLKSGGYDWQFIPATGSFTDSGSGTCH
;
A
#
# COMPACT_ATOMS: atom_id res chain seq x y z
N MET A 1 2.96 23.17 28.28
CA MET A 1 3.71 22.94 27.02
C MET A 1 3.23 21.62 26.45
N PHE A 2 2.78 21.58 25.20
CA PHE A 2 2.25 20.35 24.58
C PHE A 2 3.27 19.78 23.62
N ALA A 3 3.66 18.50 23.81
CA ALA A 3 4.29 17.71 22.76
C ALA A 3 3.22 17.30 21.75
N ARG A 4 3.49 17.39 20.43
CA ARG A 4 2.48 17.11 19.41
C ARG A 4 2.30 15.63 19.12
N CYS A 5 3.34 14.79 19.28
CA CYS A 5 3.30 13.33 19.08
C CYS A 5 4.35 12.63 19.95
N PRO A 6 4.23 11.30 20.19
CA PRO A 6 5.34 10.51 20.72
C PRO A 6 6.58 10.64 19.81
N GLY A 7 7.73 10.96 20.41
CA GLY A 7 8.99 11.22 19.69
C GLY A 7 9.29 12.69 19.40
N ASP A 8 8.36 13.62 19.61
CA ASP A 8 8.64 15.05 19.46
C ASP A 8 9.59 15.54 20.56
N ASN A 9 10.66 16.22 20.15
CA ASN A 9 11.61 16.85 21.05
C ASN A 9 11.20 18.29 21.34
N ILE A 10 10.98 18.62 22.62
CA ILE A 10 10.68 19.97 23.05
C ILE A 10 11.91 20.51 23.79
N GLN A 11 12.64 21.41 23.14
CA GLN A 11 13.75 22.11 23.79
C GLN A 11 13.21 23.33 24.52
N ARG A 12 13.52 23.44 25.82
CA ARG A 12 13.26 24.61 26.60
C ARG A 12 14.61 25.31 26.88
N SER A 13 14.82 26.50 26.34
CA SER A 13 15.91 27.35 26.74
C SER A 13 15.58 27.96 28.08
N THR A 14 16.35 27.69 29.14
CA THR A 14 16.36 28.49 30.34
C THR A 14 17.29 29.66 30.06
N ALA A 15 16.74 30.90 30.04
CA ALA A 15 17.59 32.08 29.98
C ALA A 15 18.33 32.23 31.32
N ASN A 16 19.61 31.88 31.34
CA ASN A 16 20.49 32.25 32.44
C ASN A 16 20.93 33.71 32.26
N PRO A 17 21.07 34.51 33.33
CA PRO A 17 21.72 35.81 33.25
C PRO A 17 23.13 35.64 32.68
N PRO A 18 23.64 36.56 31.85
CA PRO A 18 25.00 36.49 31.33
C PRO A 18 26.03 36.38 32.48
N GLY A 19 26.85 35.29 32.43
CA GLY A 19 27.96 35.10 33.39
C GLY A 19 27.76 34.03 34.47
N SER A 20 26.58 33.36 34.58
CA SER A 20 26.40 32.29 35.57
C SER A 20 26.54 30.90 34.92
N ALA A 21 27.61 30.16 35.20
CA ALA A 21 27.77 28.75 34.88
C ALA A 21 26.92 27.92 35.90
N THR A 22 25.61 27.85 35.72
CA THR A 22 24.74 27.09 36.59
C THR A 22 24.42 25.74 35.96
N THR A 23 24.85 24.65 36.59
CA THR A 23 24.49 23.28 36.19
C THR A 23 23.12 22.93 36.76
N PHE A 24 22.19 22.52 35.90
CA PHE A 24 20.86 22.07 36.29
C PHE A 24 20.86 20.55 36.44
N THR A 25 20.19 20.07 37.48
CA THR A 25 19.76 18.67 37.58
C THR A 25 18.32 18.57 37.12
N TRP A 26 18.09 17.71 36.14
CA TRP A 26 16.76 17.50 35.53
C TRP A 26 16.15 16.17 35.97
N SER A 27 14.84 16.15 36.18
CA SER A 27 14.10 14.93 36.47
C SER A 27 12.68 14.98 35.89
N SER A 28 12.12 13.81 35.61
CA SER A 28 10.74 13.63 35.21
C SER A 28 9.99 12.84 36.29
N SER A 29 8.80 13.27 36.66
CA SER A 29 7.92 12.52 37.59
C SER A 29 7.34 11.25 36.96
N ASN A 30 7.36 11.12 35.64
CA ASN A 30 6.78 9.98 34.92
C ASN A 30 7.55 9.74 33.59
N ASN A 31 8.60 8.94 33.66
CA ASN A 31 9.43 8.61 32.50
C ASN A 31 8.67 7.76 31.44
N ALA A 32 7.56 7.10 31.81
CA ALA A 32 6.72 6.40 30.86
C ALA A 32 5.93 7.37 29.95
N ALA A 33 5.63 8.58 30.43
CA ALA A 33 4.96 9.59 29.64
C ALA A 33 5.95 10.53 28.93
N ALA A 34 6.97 11.04 29.64
CA ALA A 34 8.01 11.89 29.07
C ALA A 34 9.33 11.75 29.83
N THR A 35 10.45 11.72 29.11
CA THR A 35 11.79 11.70 29.67
C THR A 35 12.44 13.09 29.54
N VAL A 36 13.51 13.35 30.34
CA VAL A 36 14.33 14.52 30.18
C VAL A 36 15.81 14.15 30.24
N SER A 37 16.61 14.69 29.33
CA SER A 37 18.06 14.48 29.27
C SER A 37 18.78 15.36 30.30
N PRO A 38 20.07 15.07 30.60
CA PRO A 38 20.88 15.95 31.44
C PRO A 38 21.05 17.40 30.90
N SER A 39 20.86 17.60 29.59
CA SER A 39 20.88 18.91 28.95
C SER A 39 19.51 19.62 28.98
N GLY A 40 18.45 19.00 29.53
CA GLY A 40 17.12 19.60 29.61
C GLY A 40 16.25 19.34 28.37
N LEU A 41 16.67 18.45 27.45
CA LEU A 41 15.83 18.04 26.30
C LEU A 41 14.75 17.09 26.80
N VAL A 42 13.49 17.47 26.58
CA VAL A 42 12.30 16.67 26.96
C VAL A 42 11.80 15.91 25.74
N THR A 43 11.61 14.60 25.89
CA THR A 43 11.09 13.69 24.84
C THR A 43 9.81 13.03 25.32
N GLY A 44 8.72 13.15 24.53
CA GLY A 44 7.47 12.42 24.75
C GLY A 44 7.64 10.94 24.42
N VAL A 45 7.22 10.03 25.34
CA VAL A 45 7.37 8.58 25.22
C VAL A 45 6.02 7.93 24.90
N ALA A 46 5.00 8.20 25.73
CA ALA A 46 3.65 7.69 25.54
C ALA A 46 2.62 8.67 26.09
N ALA A 47 1.35 8.49 25.70
CA ALA A 47 0.26 9.32 26.16
C ALA A 47 0.22 9.39 27.70
N GLY A 48 0.15 10.61 28.24
CA GLY A 48 0.15 10.83 29.69
C GLY A 48 0.70 12.19 30.07
N THR A 49 0.89 12.39 31.36
CA THR A 49 1.38 13.65 31.91
C THR A 49 2.62 13.40 32.76
N ALA A 50 3.62 14.23 32.63
CA ALA A 50 4.81 14.25 33.47
C ALA A 50 5.12 15.68 33.95
N THR A 51 5.56 15.83 35.17
CA THR A 51 6.17 17.08 35.66
C THR A 51 7.67 16.99 35.48
N ILE A 52 8.20 17.89 34.68
CA ILE A 52 9.67 18.05 34.50
C ILE A 52 10.17 19.05 35.51
N SER A 53 11.18 18.68 36.28
CA SER A 53 11.81 19.53 37.28
C SER A 53 13.22 19.85 36.89
N ALA A 54 13.63 21.12 37.11
CA ALA A 54 14.98 21.60 36.98
C ALA A 54 15.45 22.19 38.33
N SER A 55 16.50 21.67 38.89
CA SER A 55 17.02 22.12 40.17
C SER A 55 18.47 22.66 40.04
N ALA A 56 18.74 23.82 40.65
CA ALA A 56 20.05 24.42 40.73
C ALA A 56 20.15 25.32 41.98
N ASN A 57 21.30 25.32 42.68
CA ASN A 57 21.54 26.18 43.84
C ASN A 57 20.43 26.13 44.89
N GLY A 58 19.88 24.95 45.18
CA GLY A 58 18.81 24.76 46.16
C GLY A 58 17.45 25.31 45.75
N LYS A 59 17.28 25.76 44.48
CA LYS A 59 15.99 26.18 43.90
C LYS A 59 15.55 25.17 42.87
N THR A 60 14.22 24.91 42.82
CA THR A 60 13.60 24.02 41.88
C THR A 60 12.47 24.71 41.12
N GLY A 61 12.53 24.64 39.79
CA GLY A 61 11.43 25.02 38.91
C GLY A 61 10.79 23.80 38.28
N THR A 62 9.49 23.84 38.07
CA THR A 62 8.77 22.72 37.47
C THR A 62 7.93 23.16 36.27
N SER A 63 7.68 22.23 35.34
CA SER A 63 6.77 22.41 34.20
C SER A 63 6.05 21.13 33.91
N THR A 64 4.73 21.19 33.71
CA THR A 64 3.95 20.04 33.29
C THR A 64 4.02 19.87 31.78
N VAL A 65 4.30 18.66 31.34
CA VAL A 65 4.30 18.21 29.93
C VAL A 65 3.18 17.19 29.78
N THR A 66 2.30 17.41 28.82
CA THR A 66 1.25 16.45 28.45
C THR A 66 1.57 15.93 27.05
N VAL A 67 1.70 14.63 26.96
CA VAL A 67 1.77 13.89 25.69
C VAL A 67 0.36 13.42 25.37
N PRO A 68 -0.28 13.94 24.33
CA PRO A 68 -1.65 13.54 23.98
C PRO A 68 -1.69 12.07 23.53
N ALA A 69 -2.83 11.41 23.73
CA ALA A 69 -3.10 10.14 23.09
C ALA A 69 -3.12 10.34 21.56
N SER A 70 -2.57 9.39 20.83
CA SER A 70 -2.77 9.37 19.38
C SER A 70 -4.28 9.34 19.09
N PRO A 71 -4.78 10.10 18.10
CA PRO A 71 -6.17 9.97 17.67
C PRO A 71 -6.44 8.50 17.34
N PRO A 72 -7.65 8.00 17.64
CA PRO A 72 -8.03 6.67 17.19
C PRO A 72 -7.86 6.59 15.67
N PRO A 73 -7.39 5.47 15.11
CA PRO A 73 -7.28 5.30 13.66
C PRO A 73 -8.64 5.62 13.03
N PRO A 74 -8.67 6.25 11.85
CA PRO A 74 -9.92 6.56 11.17
C PRO A 74 -10.73 5.28 11.00
N SER A 75 -12.07 5.38 11.13
CA SER A 75 -12.99 4.23 11.01
C SER A 75 -12.92 3.54 9.65
N SER A 76 -12.34 4.22 8.66
CA SER A 76 -12.06 3.69 7.32
C SER A 76 -10.89 4.43 6.67
N VAL A 77 -10.21 3.76 5.76
CA VAL A 77 -9.12 4.31 4.95
C VAL A 77 -9.37 4.00 3.47
N VAL A 78 -8.82 4.84 2.58
CA VAL A 78 -8.98 4.64 1.13
C VAL A 78 -7.70 4.06 0.55
N LEU A 79 -7.86 3.00 -0.25
CA LEU A 79 -6.85 2.41 -1.11
C LEU A 79 -7.39 2.47 -2.55
N ILE A 80 -6.68 3.12 -3.49
CA ILE A 80 -7.18 3.39 -4.84
C ILE A 80 -6.09 3.21 -5.89
N GLY A 81 -6.42 2.64 -7.05
CA GLY A 81 -5.44 2.48 -8.13
C GLY A 81 -5.90 1.55 -9.25
N ALA A 82 -4.97 1.21 -10.11
CA ALA A 82 -5.09 0.27 -11.23
C ALA A 82 -3.68 -0.20 -11.64
N GLY A 83 -3.57 -1.09 -12.62
CA GLY A 83 -2.35 -1.45 -13.35
C GLY A 83 -2.41 -1.05 -14.81
N ASP A 84 -1.34 -1.37 -15.55
CA ASP A 84 -1.28 -1.23 -17.00
C ASP A 84 -1.47 0.24 -17.42
N ILE A 85 -0.47 1.08 -17.06
CA ILE A 85 -0.69 2.50 -16.84
C ILE A 85 -0.19 3.36 -18.00
N ALA A 86 1.08 3.75 -17.97
CA ALA A 86 1.56 4.86 -18.76
C ALA A 86 2.21 4.42 -20.07
N VAL A 87 1.53 4.69 -21.19
CA VAL A 87 2.07 4.55 -22.54
C VAL A 87 2.38 5.95 -23.08
N CYS A 88 3.64 6.22 -23.45
CA CYS A 88 4.04 7.52 -23.99
C CYS A 88 3.18 7.94 -25.18
N GLY A 89 2.62 9.14 -25.13
CA GLY A 89 1.73 9.68 -26.15
C GLY A 89 0.27 9.22 -26.03
N SER A 90 -0.07 8.37 -25.05
CA SER A 90 -1.45 8.08 -24.65
C SER A 90 -1.98 9.18 -23.72
N THR A 91 -3.29 9.28 -23.59
CA THR A 91 -3.98 10.17 -22.64
C THR A 91 -4.77 9.39 -21.59
N GLY A 92 -4.73 8.06 -21.64
CA GLY A 92 -5.47 7.19 -20.72
C GLY A 92 -4.98 7.31 -19.30
N ASP A 93 -3.68 7.30 -19.09
CA ASP A 93 -3.05 7.48 -17.79
C ASP A 93 -3.24 8.91 -17.22
N ASP A 94 -3.28 9.94 -18.07
CA ASP A 94 -3.66 11.29 -17.65
C ASP A 94 -5.09 11.32 -17.08
N ALA A 95 -6.03 10.70 -17.80
CA ALA A 95 -7.43 10.65 -17.38
C ALA A 95 -7.62 9.92 -16.05
N THR A 96 -6.98 8.77 -15.87
CA THR A 96 -7.06 7.99 -14.61
C THR A 96 -6.33 8.70 -13.47
N SER A 97 -5.18 9.33 -13.72
CA SER A 97 -4.43 10.06 -12.71
C SER A 97 -5.18 11.28 -12.17
N ASN A 98 -6.05 11.92 -12.97
CA ASN A 98 -6.90 13.01 -12.51
C ASN A 98 -7.86 12.55 -11.39
N ILE A 99 -8.38 11.31 -11.48
CA ILE A 99 -9.20 10.73 -10.41
C ILE A 99 -8.35 10.54 -9.15
N LEU A 100 -7.12 10.04 -9.30
CA LEU A 100 -6.21 9.85 -8.16
C LEU A 100 -5.88 11.18 -7.47
N VAL A 101 -5.59 12.23 -8.23
CA VAL A 101 -5.29 13.57 -7.67
C VAL A 101 -6.49 14.12 -6.90
N ALA A 102 -7.71 13.90 -7.41
CA ALA A 102 -8.95 14.36 -6.76
C ALA A 102 -9.36 13.50 -5.55
N THR A 103 -8.79 12.29 -5.38
CA THR A 103 -9.18 11.37 -4.31
C THR A 103 -8.03 11.20 -3.33
N SER A 104 -8.26 11.52 -2.04
CA SER A 104 -7.29 11.25 -0.98
C SER A 104 -7.18 9.76 -0.66
N GLY A 105 -6.04 9.33 -0.09
CA GLY A 105 -5.79 7.95 0.33
C GLY A 105 -4.49 7.39 -0.24
N THR A 106 -4.18 6.14 0.08
CA THR A 106 -3.03 5.40 -0.45
C THR A 106 -3.32 4.98 -1.89
N VAL A 107 -2.34 5.15 -2.78
CA VAL A 107 -2.43 4.69 -4.17
C VAL A 107 -1.69 3.35 -4.28
N PHE A 108 -2.30 2.37 -4.91
CA PHE A 108 -1.62 1.15 -5.36
C PHE A 108 -1.40 1.18 -6.88
N THR A 109 -0.39 0.47 -7.35
CA THR A 109 -0.29 0.09 -8.76
C THR A 109 -0.21 -1.43 -8.88
N LEU A 110 -0.71 -1.96 -9.99
CA LEU A 110 -0.76 -3.41 -10.22
C LEU A 110 0.25 -3.87 -11.28
N GLY A 111 1.38 -3.17 -11.39
CA GLY A 111 2.42 -3.47 -12.37
C GLY A 111 2.17 -2.83 -13.73
N ASP A 112 3.15 -3.01 -14.61
CA ASP A 112 3.21 -2.39 -15.92
C ASP A 112 2.95 -0.88 -15.84
N ASN A 113 3.76 -0.24 -14.99
CA ASN A 113 3.57 1.16 -14.64
C ASN A 113 3.97 2.08 -15.78
N ALA A 114 5.07 1.76 -16.50
CA ALA A 114 5.65 2.62 -17.53
C ALA A 114 6.11 1.81 -18.75
N TYR A 115 5.32 1.84 -19.81
CA TYR A 115 5.59 1.16 -21.07
C TYR A 115 6.65 1.88 -21.93
N PRO A 116 7.38 1.13 -22.88
CA PRO A 116 7.19 -0.32 -23.10
C PRO A 116 8.05 -1.21 -22.22
N ASP A 117 9.01 -0.73 -21.45
CA ASP A 117 10.05 -1.55 -20.82
C ASP A 117 10.40 -1.14 -19.38
N GLY A 118 9.62 -0.27 -18.75
CA GLY A 118 9.85 0.18 -17.38
C GLY A 118 11.21 0.86 -17.17
N SER A 119 11.83 1.40 -18.22
CA SER A 119 13.11 2.11 -18.12
C SER A 119 12.97 3.43 -17.37
N ALA A 120 14.09 3.96 -16.86
CA ALA A 120 14.12 5.29 -16.26
C ALA A 120 13.56 6.37 -17.19
N THR A 121 13.78 6.22 -18.50
CA THR A 121 13.25 7.12 -19.54
C THR A 121 11.73 7.03 -19.65
N ASN A 122 11.15 5.82 -19.60
CA ASN A 122 9.69 5.65 -19.61
C ASN A 122 9.05 6.25 -18.36
N TYR A 123 9.65 6.01 -17.19
CA TYR A 123 9.17 6.66 -15.97
C TYR A 123 9.24 8.18 -16.03
N ALA A 124 10.34 8.75 -16.54
CA ALA A 124 10.50 10.20 -16.63
C ALA A 124 9.54 10.85 -17.63
N ASN A 125 9.36 10.24 -18.79
CA ASN A 125 8.67 10.85 -19.92
C ASN A 125 7.18 10.50 -20.00
N CYS A 126 6.76 9.32 -19.51
CA CYS A 126 5.40 8.82 -19.67
C CYS A 126 4.64 8.80 -18.32
N TYR A 127 5.22 8.26 -17.27
CA TYR A 127 4.56 8.06 -15.98
C TYR A 127 4.58 9.31 -15.08
N ASN A 128 5.71 10.03 -15.07
CA ASN A 128 5.94 11.11 -14.10
C ASN A 128 4.96 12.27 -14.22
N GLY A 129 4.54 12.61 -15.44
CA GLY A 129 3.58 13.68 -15.71
C GLY A 129 2.15 13.36 -15.29
N SER A 130 1.79 12.07 -15.30
CA SER A 130 0.46 11.55 -14.97
C SER A 130 0.40 10.99 -13.53
N TRP A 131 0.61 9.71 -13.34
CA TRP A 131 0.55 9.04 -12.03
C TRP A 131 1.69 9.45 -11.09
N GLY A 132 2.79 9.97 -11.60
CA GLY A 132 3.87 10.55 -10.80
C GLY A 132 3.42 11.69 -9.88
N ARG A 133 2.32 12.39 -10.21
CA ARG A 133 1.71 13.44 -9.36
C ARG A 133 1.29 12.93 -7.98
N VAL A 134 1.07 11.64 -7.82
CA VAL A 134 0.67 11.01 -6.56
C VAL A 134 1.73 10.06 -5.99
N LYS A 135 2.96 10.09 -6.51
CA LYS A 135 4.08 9.20 -6.16
C LYS A 135 4.33 9.10 -4.65
N THR A 136 4.24 10.20 -3.91
CA THR A 136 4.55 10.24 -2.47
C THR A 136 3.64 9.38 -1.60
N ARG A 137 2.46 9.00 -2.11
CA ARG A 137 1.50 8.14 -1.43
C ARG A 137 1.25 6.83 -2.19
N THR A 138 2.09 6.51 -3.18
CA THR A 138 2.00 5.28 -3.97
C THR A 138 2.74 4.14 -3.31
N ARG A 139 2.12 2.96 -3.30
CA ARG A 139 2.66 1.66 -2.90
C ARG A 139 2.66 0.76 -4.14
N PRO A 140 3.75 0.74 -4.91
CA PRO A 140 3.77 0.13 -6.22
C PRO A 140 4.05 -1.36 -6.18
N THR A 141 3.65 -2.11 -7.23
CA THR A 141 4.19 -3.42 -7.57
C THR A 141 4.73 -3.43 -9.01
N PRO A 142 5.76 -4.22 -9.33
CA PRO A 142 6.26 -4.34 -10.69
C PRO A 142 5.40 -5.33 -11.50
N GLY A 143 5.32 -5.10 -12.82
CA GLY A 143 4.80 -6.05 -13.79
C GLY A 143 5.90 -6.66 -14.66
N ASN A 144 5.54 -7.33 -15.75
CA ASN A 144 6.52 -7.93 -16.66
C ASN A 144 7.26 -6.87 -17.48
N HIS A 145 6.62 -5.76 -17.85
CA HIS A 145 7.27 -4.68 -18.57
C HIS A 145 8.39 -4.01 -17.78
N GLU A 146 8.30 -3.92 -16.46
CA GLU A 146 9.40 -3.46 -15.64
C GLU A 146 10.65 -4.34 -15.76
N TYR A 147 10.46 -5.65 -15.94
CA TYR A 147 11.56 -6.63 -16.07
C TYR A 147 12.13 -6.74 -17.50
N HIS A 148 11.58 -6.03 -18.49
CA HIS A 148 12.25 -5.82 -19.77
C HIS A 148 13.52 -4.95 -19.58
N THR A 149 13.55 -4.10 -18.56
CA THR A 149 14.78 -3.47 -18.07
C THR A 149 15.42 -4.35 -17.00
N ALA A 150 16.70 -4.64 -17.17
CA ALA A 150 17.43 -5.57 -16.30
C ALA A 150 17.26 -5.24 -14.81
N GLY A 151 16.83 -6.25 -14.03
CA GLY A 151 16.54 -6.10 -12.60
C GLY A 151 15.45 -5.10 -12.26
N ALA A 152 14.58 -4.75 -13.22
CA ALA A 152 13.57 -3.71 -13.08
C ALA A 152 14.16 -2.39 -12.54
N SER A 153 15.39 -2.05 -12.96
CA SER A 153 16.16 -0.95 -12.37
C SER A 153 15.51 0.42 -12.54
N GLY A 154 14.73 0.65 -13.60
CA GLY A 154 13.96 1.89 -13.78
C GLY A 154 12.86 2.02 -12.73
N TYR A 155 12.14 0.96 -12.44
CA TYR A 155 11.09 0.88 -11.41
C TYR A 155 11.65 1.15 -10.01
N PHE A 156 12.65 0.38 -9.60
CA PHE A 156 13.26 0.55 -8.27
C PHE A 156 13.96 1.92 -8.13
N GLY A 157 14.60 2.41 -9.19
CA GLY A 157 15.20 3.75 -9.21
C GLY A 157 14.16 4.86 -9.10
N TYR A 158 13.01 4.69 -9.75
CA TYR A 158 11.94 5.68 -9.70
C TYR A 158 11.23 5.70 -8.34
N PHE A 159 10.75 4.58 -7.83
CA PHE A 159 9.97 4.53 -6.59
C PHE A 159 10.83 4.51 -5.31
N GLY A 160 12.11 4.13 -5.41
CA GLY A 160 13.01 4.06 -4.27
C GLY A 160 12.48 3.11 -3.18
N SER A 161 12.54 3.53 -1.93
CA SER A 161 12.11 2.72 -0.78
C SER A 161 10.62 2.33 -0.81
N ALA A 162 9.77 3.04 -1.55
CA ALA A 162 8.36 2.68 -1.68
C ALA A 162 8.15 1.36 -2.46
N ALA A 163 9.12 0.95 -3.29
CA ALA A 163 9.13 -0.32 -4.02
C ALA A 163 9.68 -1.52 -3.21
N GLY A 164 10.09 -1.29 -1.97
CA GLY A 164 10.73 -2.31 -1.14
C GLY A 164 12.18 -2.61 -1.53
N ASP A 165 12.65 -3.81 -1.20
CA ASP A 165 13.99 -4.31 -1.49
C ASP A 165 14.10 -4.67 -2.98
N PRO A 166 15.03 -4.07 -3.75
CA PRO A 166 15.18 -4.36 -5.18
C PRO A 166 15.51 -5.82 -5.52
N SER A 167 16.08 -6.57 -4.58
CA SER A 167 16.35 -8.01 -4.78
C SER A 167 15.11 -8.89 -4.62
N LYS A 168 13.99 -8.33 -4.15
CA LYS A 168 12.75 -9.01 -3.82
C LYS A 168 11.56 -8.46 -4.61
N GLY A 169 11.31 -7.15 -4.50
CA GLY A 169 10.15 -6.49 -5.09
C GLY A 169 8.82 -6.92 -4.46
N TYR A 170 8.86 -7.56 -3.28
CA TYR A 170 7.69 -7.88 -2.45
C TYR A 170 7.88 -7.34 -1.04
N TYR A 171 6.79 -6.90 -0.43
CA TYR A 171 6.76 -6.29 0.89
C TYR A 171 5.33 -6.26 1.45
N SER A 172 5.15 -5.86 2.70
CA SER A 172 3.86 -5.62 3.30
C SER A 172 3.82 -4.30 4.07
N TYR A 173 2.62 -3.83 4.34
CA TYR A 173 2.38 -2.66 5.18
C TYR A 173 0.96 -2.70 5.76
N ASP A 174 0.77 -2.02 6.87
CA ASP A 174 -0.55 -1.90 7.48
C ASP A 174 -1.26 -0.61 7.03
N LEU A 175 -2.55 -0.70 6.77
CA LEU A 175 -3.39 0.42 6.39
C LEU A 175 -4.71 0.37 7.18
N GLY A 176 -4.80 1.14 8.25
CA GLY A 176 -5.92 1.05 9.20
C GLY A 176 -5.99 -0.32 9.87
N ALA A 177 -7.12 -0.99 9.73
CA ALA A 177 -7.36 -2.35 10.26
C ALA A 177 -6.90 -3.47 9.32
N TRP A 178 -6.31 -3.12 8.17
CA TRP A 178 -5.95 -4.06 7.11
C TRP A 178 -4.45 -4.31 7.06
N HIS A 179 -4.08 -5.56 6.82
CA HIS A 179 -2.75 -5.98 6.39
C HIS A 179 -2.70 -6.02 4.87
N ILE A 180 -1.79 -5.27 4.28
CA ILE A 180 -1.66 -5.15 2.82
C ILE A 180 -0.37 -5.83 2.39
N VAL A 181 -0.47 -6.83 1.54
CA VAL A 181 0.65 -7.60 1.03
C VAL A 181 0.88 -7.27 -0.44
N VAL A 182 2.10 -6.93 -0.80
CA VAL A 182 2.53 -6.68 -2.17
C VAL A 182 3.45 -7.80 -2.61
N LEU A 183 3.08 -8.52 -3.68
CA LEU A 183 3.85 -9.63 -4.19
C LEU A 183 4.45 -9.31 -5.56
N ASN A 184 5.46 -10.08 -5.94
CA ASN A 184 6.16 -9.92 -7.20
C ASN A 184 5.98 -11.16 -8.07
N SER A 185 5.11 -11.07 -9.07
CA SER A 185 4.94 -12.12 -10.08
C SER A 185 5.85 -11.91 -11.30
N ASN A 186 6.63 -10.82 -11.34
CA ASN A 186 7.62 -10.44 -12.35
C ASN A 186 7.26 -10.87 -13.78
N SER A 187 8.19 -11.48 -14.52
CA SER A 187 7.91 -12.10 -15.82
C SER A 187 7.43 -13.54 -15.60
N ALA A 188 6.19 -13.72 -15.15
CA ALA A 188 5.59 -15.03 -14.86
C ALA A 188 6.46 -15.87 -13.90
N CYS A 189 6.94 -15.25 -12.80
CA CYS A 189 7.72 -15.92 -11.74
C CYS A 189 9.11 -16.48 -12.16
N THR A 190 9.66 -15.98 -13.27
CA THR A 190 10.97 -16.49 -13.78
C THR A 190 12.17 -15.88 -13.07
N THR A 191 12.11 -14.60 -12.69
CA THR A 191 13.21 -13.91 -12.00
C THR A 191 13.11 -14.09 -10.48
N ILE A 192 11.93 -13.84 -9.90
CA ILE A 192 11.64 -14.10 -8.49
C ILE A 192 10.63 -15.24 -8.44
N SER A 193 11.04 -16.39 -7.93
CA SER A 193 10.20 -17.59 -7.94
C SER A 193 8.93 -17.45 -7.10
N CYS A 194 7.81 -17.95 -7.63
CA CYS A 194 6.52 -18.05 -6.96
C CYS A 194 6.20 -19.46 -6.46
N SER A 195 7.15 -20.40 -6.56
CA SER A 195 6.93 -21.78 -6.12
C SER A 195 6.64 -21.87 -4.62
N ALA A 196 5.95 -22.92 -4.20
CA ALA A 196 5.53 -23.12 -2.81
C ALA A 196 6.70 -23.11 -1.81
N THR A 197 7.91 -23.42 -2.23
CA THR A 197 9.15 -23.45 -1.42
C THR A 197 10.02 -22.21 -1.63
N SER A 198 9.63 -21.28 -2.48
CA SER A 198 10.41 -20.06 -2.76
C SER A 198 10.53 -19.16 -1.54
N ALA A 199 11.58 -18.35 -1.49
CA ALA A 199 11.78 -17.36 -0.44
C ALA A 199 10.59 -16.41 -0.31
N GLN A 200 9.96 -16.01 -1.42
CA GLN A 200 8.81 -15.14 -1.43
C GLN A 200 7.58 -15.80 -0.77
N VAL A 201 7.27 -17.05 -1.10
CA VAL A 201 6.12 -17.76 -0.51
C VAL A 201 6.35 -18.10 0.96
N GLN A 202 7.58 -18.44 1.35
CA GLN A 202 7.90 -18.66 2.76
C GLN A 202 7.81 -17.36 3.56
N TRP A 203 8.30 -16.25 3.00
CA TRP A 203 8.11 -14.92 3.59
C TRP A 203 6.63 -14.57 3.72
N LEU A 204 5.82 -14.76 2.66
CA LEU A 204 4.39 -14.50 2.68
C LEU A 204 3.68 -15.24 3.83
N LYS A 205 3.96 -16.54 4.00
CA LYS A 205 3.38 -17.33 5.09
C LYS A 205 3.77 -16.82 6.47
N ALA A 206 5.04 -16.43 6.65
CA ALA A 206 5.54 -15.89 7.91
C ALA A 206 4.94 -14.50 8.21
N ASP A 207 4.82 -13.65 7.19
CA ASP A 207 4.25 -12.31 7.28
C ASP A 207 2.77 -12.35 7.65
N LEU A 208 1.99 -13.21 6.97
CA LEU A 208 0.57 -13.43 7.28
C LEU A 208 0.37 -13.96 8.70
N ALA A 209 1.22 -14.89 9.14
CA ALA A 209 1.15 -15.45 10.50
C ALA A 209 1.54 -14.43 11.59
N ALA A 210 2.37 -13.46 11.27
CA ALA A 210 2.78 -12.40 12.20
C ALA A 210 1.77 -11.25 12.29
N SER A 211 0.91 -11.10 11.29
CA SER A 211 -0.08 -10.01 11.25
C SER A 211 -1.12 -10.16 12.35
N THR A 212 -1.42 -9.04 13.01
CA THR A 212 -2.50 -8.93 14.01
C THR A 212 -3.73 -8.20 13.47
N LYS A 213 -3.75 -7.90 12.16
CA LYS A 213 -4.89 -7.22 11.53
C LYS A 213 -6.02 -8.19 11.27
N SER A 214 -7.24 -7.67 11.35
CA SER A 214 -8.45 -8.47 11.18
C SER A 214 -8.80 -8.76 9.73
N CYS A 215 -8.18 -8.05 8.78
CA CYS A 215 -8.47 -8.20 7.35
C CYS A 215 -7.17 -8.15 6.54
N THR A 216 -7.10 -8.91 5.46
CA THR A 216 -5.93 -8.98 4.57
C THR A 216 -6.30 -8.73 3.11
N LEU A 217 -5.51 -7.91 2.44
CA LEU A 217 -5.57 -7.68 1.00
C LEU A 217 -4.18 -7.92 0.41
N ALA A 218 -4.10 -8.65 -0.69
CA ALA A 218 -2.86 -8.81 -1.44
C ALA A 218 -3.00 -8.32 -2.87
N TYR A 219 -1.88 -7.81 -3.45
CA TYR A 219 -1.86 -7.47 -4.86
C TYR A 219 -0.51 -7.74 -5.52
N TRP A 220 -0.60 -8.11 -6.80
CA TRP A 220 0.52 -8.33 -7.71
C TRP A 220 0.03 -8.23 -9.16
N HIS A 221 0.92 -8.32 -10.14
CA HIS A 221 0.57 -8.04 -11.53
C HIS A 221 -0.27 -9.16 -12.18
N HIS A 222 0.23 -10.38 -12.31
CA HIS A 222 -0.39 -11.45 -13.12
C HIS A 222 -1.55 -12.13 -12.40
N PRO A 223 -2.77 -12.18 -12.98
CA PRO A 223 -3.94 -12.79 -12.36
C PRO A 223 -3.89 -14.32 -12.36
N ARG A 224 -4.38 -14.93 -11.26
CA ARG A 224 -4.61 -16.39 -11.19
C ARG A 224 -5.79 -16.82 -12.05
N PHE A 225 -6.84 -16.01 -12.05
CA PHE A 225 -8.07 -16.23 -12.83
C PHE A 225 -8.31 -15.02 -13.73
N ASN A 226 -8.60 -15.28 -15.01
CA ASN A 226 -8.74 -14.24 -16.01
C ASN A 226 -9.61 -14.74 -17.17
N SER A 227 -10.58 -13.92 -17.61
CA SER A 227 -11.42 -14.18 -18.79
C SER A 227 -11.02 -13.34 -20.00
N GLY A 228 -9.92 -12.59 -19.92
CA GLY A 228 -9.38 -11.83 -21.05
C GLY A 228 -8.85 -12.76 -22.17
N ALA A 229 -8.73 -12.22 -23.35
CA ALA A 229 -8.39 -12.99 -24.55
C ALA A 229 -6.87 -13.07 -24.80
N GLU A 230 -6.07 -12.16 -24.19
CA GLU A 230 -4.66 -12.03 -24.55
C GLU A 230 -3.74 -12.97 -23.74
N HIS A 231 -3.92 -13.05 -22.42
CA HIS A 231 -2.93 -13.72 -21.55
C HIS A 231 -3.46 -14.97 -20.82
N GLY A 232 -4.73 -15.04 -20.48
CA GLY A 232 -5.30 -16.17 -19.75
C GLY A 232 -4.89 -16.24 -18.27
N ASN A 233 -5.05 -17.42 -17.67
CA ASN A 233 -4.72 -17.67 -16.26
C ASN A 233 -3.23 -17.90 -16.06
N LEU A 234 -2.64 -17.32 -15.00
CA LEU A 234 -1.28 -17.68 -14.58
C LEU A 234 -1.35 -18.69 -13.42
N THR A 235 -0.96 -19.94 -13.70
CA THR A 235 -0.98 -21.04 -12.72
C THR A 235 0.14 -20.97 -11.70
N GLU A 236 1.26 -20.37 -12.06
CA GLU A 236 2.48 -20.22 -11.29
C GLU A 236 2.28 -19.42 -10.00
N VAL A 237 1.29 -18.53 -9.97
CA VAL A 237 0.91 -17.77 -8.75
C VAL A 237 -0.05 -18.56 -7.83
N GLY A 238 -0.35 -19.81 -8.14
CA GLY A 238 -1.16 -20.69 -7.29
C GLY A 238 -0.70 -20.72 -5.84
N PRO A 239 0.61 -20.87 -5.52
CA PRO A 239 1.08 -20.89 -4.15
C PRO A 239 0.84 -19.59 -3.36
N PHE A 240 0.69 -18.42 -4.02
CA PHE A 240 0.22 -17.19 -3.36
C PHE A 240 -1.22 -17.33 -2.89
N TRP A 241 -2.07 -17.85 -3.80
CA TRP A 241 -3.48 -18.10 -3.50
C TRP A 241 -3.66 -19.10 -2.36
N ASP A 242 -2.89 -20.19 -2.36
CA ASP A 242 -2.94 -21.21 -1.30
C ASP A 242 -2.59 -20.61 0.07
N ALA A 243 -1.52 -19.80 0.13
CA ALA A 243 -1.09 -19.16 1.37
C ALA A 243 -2.10 -18.11 1.86
N LEU A 244 -2.63 -17.27 0.95
CA LEU A 244 -3.61 -16.24 1.27
C LEU A 244 -4.96 -16.84 1.71
N TYR A 245 -5.43 -17.91 1.02
CA TYR A 245 -6.66 -18.59 1.39
C TYR A 245 -6.55 -19.27 2.75
N ALA A 246 -5.42 -19.93 3.03
CA ALA A 246 -5.15 -20.54 4.34
C ALA A 246 -5.11 -19.49 5.47
N ALA A 247 -4.69 -18.27 5.17
CA ALA A 247 -4.68 -17.13 6.10
C ALA A 247 -5.99 -16.33 6.10
N ARG A 248 -7.02 -16.76 5.35
CA ARG A 248 -8.35 -16.12 5.27
C ARG A 248 -8.30 -14.69 4.73
N ALA A 249 -7.46 -14.44 3.72
CA ALA A 249 -7.42 -13.14 3.05
C ALA A 249 -8.71 -12.87 2.27
N GLU A 250 -9.16 -11.62 2.26
CA GLU A 250 -10.43 -11.18 1.68
C GLU A 250 -10.33 -10.82 0.21
N ILE A 251 -9.22 -10.15 -0.18
CA ILE A 251 -9.12 -9.51 -1.50
C ILE A 251 -7.78 -9.82 -2.15
N VAL A 252 -7.84 -10.09 -3.46
CA VAL A 252 -6.68 -10.09 -4.36
C VAL A 252 -6.93 -9.10 -5.49
N LEU A 253 -5.91 -8.25 -5.80
CA LEU A 253 -5.94 -7.33 -6.94
C LEU A 253 -4.84 -7.69 -7.93
N ASN A 254 -5.17 -7.65 -9.22
CA ASN A 254 -4.25 -7.92 -10.32
C ASN A 254 -4.41 -6.92 -11.48
N GLY A 255 -3.37 -6.78 -12.31
CA GLY A 255 -3.36 -6.12 -13.61
C GLY A 255 -3.17 -7.12 -14.75
N HIS A 256 -2.22 -6.81 -15.66
CA HIS A 256 -1.74 -7.61 -16.78
C HIS A 256 -2.71 -7.80 -17.93
N GLU A 257 -3.94 -8.20 -17.65
CA GLU A 257 -5.00 -8.20 -18.64
C GLU A 257 -5.66 -6.84 -18.63
N HIS A 258 -5.63 -6.14 -19.75
CA HIS A 258 -6.11 -4.75 -19.83
C HIS A 258 -7.64 -4.67 -19.87
N VAL A 259 -8.25 -5.17 -18.80
CA VAL A 259 -9.70 -5.19 -18.58
C VAL A 259 -10.01 -4.89 -17.11
N TYR A 260 -11.29 -4.63 -16.84
CA TYR A 260 -11.83 -4.78 -15.49
C TYR A 260 -12.58 -6.10 -15.40
N GLU A 261 -12.24 -6.94 -14.43
CA GLU A 261 -12.99 -8.16 -14.13
C GLU A 261 -13.07 -8.39 -12.62
N ARG A 262 -14.26 -8.66 -12.10
CA ARG A 262 -14.47 -8.99 -10.70
C ARG A 262 -15.07 -10.39 -10.58
N PHE A 263 -14.48 -11.19 -9.69
CA PHE A 263 -14.94 -12.52 -9.36
C PHE A 263 -15.72 -12.53 -8.04
N ALA A 264 -16.64 -13.50 -7.90
CA ALA A 264 -17.19 -13.88 -6.61
C ALA A 264 -16.07 -14.41 -5.68
N PRO A 265 -16.25 -14.39 -4.36
CA PRO A 265 -15.33 -15.04 -3.45
C PRO A 265 -15.17 -16.52 -3.79
N GLN A 266 -13.94 -17.01 -3.82
CA GLN A 266 -13.63 -18.35 -4.31
C GLN A 266 -12.36 -18.92 -3.66
N THR A 267 -12.24 -20.25 -3.77
CA THR A 267 -11.05 -21.00 -3.37
C THR A 267 -9.92 -20.86 -4.42
N PRO A 268 -8.67 -21.29 -4.11
CA PRO A 268 -7.58 -21.39 -5.09
C PRO A 268 -7.87 -22.28 -6.31
N ASN A 269 -8.91 -23.13 -6.24
CA ASN A 269 -9.32 -24.03 -7.31
C ASN A 269 -10.58 -23.55 -8.06
N ALA A 270 -10.92 -22.26 -7.98
CA ALA A 270 -12.10 -21.64 -8.63
C ALA A 270 -13.45 -22.24 -8.18
N VAL A 271 -13.54 -22.77 -6.99
CA VAL A 271 -14.81 -23.18 -6.39
C VAL A 271 -15.37 -21.98 -5.63
N ALA A 272 -16.63 -21.62 -5.87
CA ALA A 272 -17.30 -20.53 -5.16
C ALA A 272 -17.33 -20.83 -3.65
N ASP A 273 -16.92 -19.86 -2.84
CA ASP A 273 -16.85 -19.97 -1.39
C ASP A 273 -17.13 -18.60 -0.75
N PRO A 274 -18.22 -18.46 0.03
CA PRO A 274 -18.55 -17.18 0.67
C PRO A 274 -17.45 -16.62 1.57
N ASN A 275 -16.58 -17.49 2.11
CA ASN A 275 -15.41 -17.13 2.92
C ASN A 275 -14.10 -17.20 2.12
N GLY A 276 -14.20 -17.25 0.81
CA GLY A 276 -13.07 -17.28 -0.12
C GLY A 276 -12.55 -15.88 -0.47
N ILE A 277 -11.57 -15.85 -1.34
CA ILE A 277 -10.92 -14.62 -1.79
C ILE A 277 -11.69 -14.00 -2.96
N ARG A 278 -12.05 -12.72 -2.87
CA ARG A 278 -12.57 -11.95 -4.00
C ARG A 278 -11.41 -11.39 -4.82
N GLN A 279 -11.35 -11.75 -6.10
CA GLN A 279 -10.37 -11.20 -7.03
C GLN A 279 -10.96 -10.05 -7.84
N PHE A 280 -10.13 -9.00 -8.06
CA PHE A 280 -10.35 -7.95 -9.04
C PHE A 280 -9.15 -7.88 -9.97
N THR A 281 -9.39 -7.97 -11.28
CA THR A 281 -8.42 -7.57 -12.31
C THR A 281 -8.76 -6.14 -12.72
N VAL A 282 -7.77 -5.23 -12.63
CA VAL A 282 -7.95 -3.80 -12.86
C VAL A 282 -6.79 -3.30 -13.73
N GLY A 283 -6.67 -3.85 -14.93
CA GLY A 283 -5.69 -3.45 -15.95
C GLY A 283 -6.17 -2.26 -16.79
N THR A 284 -6.81 -1.29 -16.14
CA THR A 284 -7.53 -0.19 -16.80
C THR A 284 -6.88 1.17 -16.55
N GLY A 285 -5.59 1.18 -16.15
CA GLY A 285 -4.87 2.37 -15.69
C GLY A 285 -4.51 3.38 -16.78
N GLY A 286 -4.52 2.97 -18.07
CA GLY A 286 -4.24 3.92 -19.16
C GLY A 286 -3.76 3.29 -20.47
N ALA A 287 -3.25 2.06 -20.43
CA ALA A 287 -2.93 1.31 -21.65
C ALA A 287 -4.19 0.88 -22.40
N ALA A 288 -4.05 0.53 -23.70
CA ALA A 288 -5.16 0.12 -24.54
C ALA A 288 -5.86 -1.11 -23.98
N LEU A 289 -7.19 -1.09 -23.94
CA LEU A 289 -7.99 -2.18 -23.41
C LEU A 289 -8.04 -3.38 -24.36
N TYR A 290 -8.11 -4.60 -23.79
CA TYR A 290 -8.18 -5.86 -24.51
C TYR A 290 -9.60 -6.40 -24.59
N SER A 291 -9.78 -7.43 -25.42
CA SER A 291 -11.06 -8.15 -25.53
C SER A 291 -11.20 -9.25 -24.48
N PHE A 292 -12.43 -9.65 -24.20
CA PHE A 292 -12.68 -10.88 -23.44
C PHE A 292 -12.67 -12.10 -24.36
N SER A 293 -12.24 -13.22 -23.81
CA SER A 293 -12.37 -14.54 -24.44
C SER A 293 -13.85 -14.91 -24.63
N SER A 294 -14.13 -15.75 -25.61
CA SER A 294 -15.46 -16.37 -25.77
C SER A 294 -15.84 -17.27 -24.58
N THR A 295 -14.84 -17.76 -23.83
CA THR A 295 -15.05 -18.59 -22.65
C THR A 295 -14.78 -17.77 -21.40
N ILE A 296 -15.85 -17.42 -20.69
CA ILE A 296 -15.77 -16.71 -19.41
C ILE A 296 -15.47 -17.71 -18.29
N ARG A 297 -14.57 -17.35 -17.39
CA ARG A 297 -14.20 -18.20 -16.25
C ARG A 297 -15.34 -18.31 -15.24
N PRO A 298 -15.43 -19.45 -14.53
CA PRO A 298 -16.35 -19.60 -13.40
C PRO A 298 -16.16 -18.46 -12.38
N ASN A 299 -17.24 -18.10 -11.72
CA ASN A 299 -17.29 -17.04 -10.68
C ASN A 299 -17.02 -15.61 -11.17
N SER A 300 -16.82 -15.37 -12.48
CA SER A 300 -16.70 -14.03 -13.02
C SER A 300 -18.07 -13.32 -13.01
N GLU A 301 -18.20 -12.24 -12.19
CA GLU A 301 -19.47 -11.54 -11.95
C GLU A 301 -19.64 -10.27 -12.79
N ARG A 302 -18.58 -9.48 -12.94
CA ARG A 302 -18.62 -8.19 -13.66
C ARG A 302 -17.39 -8.04 -14.54
N ARG A 303 -17.60 -7.53 -15.74
CA ARG A 303 -16.55 -7.35 -16.76
C ARG A 303 -16.74 -6.05 -17.50
N ASN A 304 -15.64 -5.40 -17.86
CA ASN A 304 -15.61 -4.22 -18.71
C ASN A 304 -14.29 -4.10 -19.47
N ASN A 305 -14.37 -3.80 -20.75
CA ASN A 305 -13.24 -3.50 -21.62
C ASN A 305 -13.51 -2.27 -22.52
N THR A 306 -14.37 -1.37 -22.07
CA THR A 306 -14.76 -0.16 -22.82
C THR A 306 -14.51 1.13 -22.03
N SER A 307 -14.19 1.03 -20.75
CA SER A 307 -13.93 2.17 -19.88
C SER A 307 -12.59 1.98 -19.17
N MET A 308 -11.67 2.90 -19.35
CA MET A 308 -10.52 3.07 -18.47
C MET A 308 -10.99 3.63 -17.13
N GLY A 309 -10.28 3.33 -16.06
CA GLY A 309 -10.64 3.81 -14.73
C GLY A 309 -9.80 3.18 -13.63
N VAL A 310 -10.17 3.46 -12.41
CA VAL A 310 -9.49 2.99 -11.20
C VAL A 310 -10.46 2.31 -10.24
N LEU A 311 -9.96 1.34 -9.49
CA LEU A 311 -10.70 0.73 -8.38
C LEU A 311 -10.40 1.51 -7.10
N LYS A 312 -11.45 1.99 -6.44
CA LYS A 312 -11.40 2.58 -5.10
C LYS A 312 -11.94 1.57 -4.10
N LEU A 313 -11.15 1.29 -3.08
CA LEU A 313 -11.54 0.50 -1.91
C LEU A 313 -11.64 1.43 -0.69
N THR A 314 -12.75 1.33 0.04
CA THR A 314 -12.91 1.94 1.36
C THR A 314 -12.78 0.82 2.38
N LEU A 315 -11.61 0.72 3.00
CA LEU A 315 -11.25 -0.34 3.94
C LEU A 315 -11.70 0.06 5.35
N LYS A 316 -12.54 -0.77 5.97
CA LYS A 316 -13.15 -0.60 7.30
C LYS A 316 -12.59 -1.63 8.29
N SER A 317 -12.87 -1.50 9.57
CA SER A 317 -12.37 -2.43 10.60
C SER A 317 -12.91 -3.86 10.49
N GLY A 318 -14.03 -4.07 9.81
CA GLY A 318 -14.64 -5.40 9.66
C GLY A 318 -15.16 -5.67 8.25
N GLY A 319 -14.68 -4.93 7.25
CA GLY A 319 -15.12 -5.11 5.87
C GLY A 319 -14.64 -4.02 4.94
N TYR A 320 -15.17 -3.99 3.75
CA TYR A 320 -14.76 -3.05 2.70
C TYR A 320 -15.90 -2.72 1.75
N ASP A 321 -15.82 -1.54 1.14
CA ASP A 321 -16.61 -1.20 -0.04
C ASP A 321 -15.69 -1.06 -1.24
N TRP A 322 -16.17 -1.43 -2.43
CA TRP A 322 -15.47 -1.17 -3.69
C TRP A 322 -16.32 -0.28 -4.60
N GLN A 323 -15.61 0.49 -5.43
CA GLN A 323 -16.19 1.28 -6.49
C GLN A 323 -15.20 1.38 -7.65
N PHE A 324 -15.59 0.92 -8.83
CA PHE A 324 -14.88 1.27 -10.06
C PHE A 324 -15.29 2.68 -10.48
N ILE A 325 -14.32 3.55 -10.64
CA ILE A 325 -14.51 4.95 -11.05
C ILE A 325 -13.99 5.08 -12.48
N PRO A 326 -14.87 5.26 -13.47
CA PRO A 326 -14.45 5.40 -14.85
C PRO A 326 -13.77 6.75 -15.08
N ALA A 327 -12.65 6.76 -15.81
CA ALA A 327 -12.01 7.95 -16.37
C ALA A 327 -12.50 8.22 -17.79
N THR A 328 -12.84 7.16 -18.52
CA THR A 328 -13.47 7.20 -19.86
C THR A 328 -14.65 6.25 -19.88
N GLY A 329 -15.58 6.46 -20.81
CA GLY A 329 -16.79 5.64 -20.89
C GLY A 329 -17.74 5.85 -19.71
N SER A 330 -18.61 4.87 -19.46
CA SER A 330 -19.69 4.99 -18.45
C SER A 330 -19.86 3.75 -17.56
N PHE A 331 -18.95 2.78 -17.65
CA PHE A 331 -19.06 1.57 -16.84
C PHE A 331 -18.82 1.86 -15.36
N THR A 332 -19.67 1.29 -14.52
CA THR A 332 -19.53 1.35 -13.05
C THR A 332 -19.74 -0.03 -12.44
N ASP A 333 -19.06 -0.30 -11.35
CA ASP A 333 -19.26 -1.45 -10.48
C ASP A 333 -19.01 -1.04 -9.04
N SER A 334 -19.88 -1.44 -8.14
CA SER A 334 -19.74 -1.14 -6.72
C SER A 334 -20.39 -2.20 -5.85
N GLY A 335 -19.98 -2.28 -4.60
CA GLY A 335 -20.53 -3.20 -3.63
C GLY A 335 -19.74 -3.18 -2.32
N SER A 336 -19.99 -4.19 -1.48
CA SER A 336 -19.34 -4.35 -0.18
C SER A 336 -19.04 -5.81 0.12
N GLY A 337 -18.06 -6.03 1.01
CA GLY A 337 -17.73 -7.32 1.59
C GLY A 337 -17.39 -7.19 3.07
N THR A 338 -17.41 -8.30 3.77
CA THR A 338 -17.01 -8.41 5.18
C THR A 338 -15.69 -9.13 5.30
N CYS A 339 -14.92 -8.83 6.34
CA CYS A 339 -13.77 -9.64 6.74
C CYS A 339 -14.26 -10.89 7.50
N HIS A 340 -13.49 -11.99 7.43
CA HIS A 340 -13.88 -13.29 7.99
C HIS A 340 -12.73 -14.03 8.67
#